data_0df5f33d3c9694ae432558650dc7686f
#
_entry.id   0df5f33d3c9694ae432558650dc7686f
#
_cell.length_a   1.000
_cell.length_b   1.000
_cell.length_c   1.000
_cell.angle_alpha   90.00
_cell.angle_beta   90.00
_cell.angle_gamma   90.00
#
_symmetry.space_group_name_H-M   'P 1'
#
loop_
_entity.id
_entity.type
_entity.pdbx_description
1 polymer ?
#
loop_
_entity_poly.entity_id
_entity_poly.type
_entity_poly.pdbx_seq_one_letter_code
_entity_poly.pdbx_strand_id
1 'polypeptide(L)'
;MLTIEEFLRLSNRLREYYGKQIKDRFSEYTFSPNEISILILLQNNTSITTSTQLRVVLGVSKALVSRSVTSLEQKGLITMKKVSENRRISYIELTEEAI
;
A
#
# COMPACT_ATOMS: atom_id res chain seq x y z
N MET A 1 -20.11 10.90 -15.60
CA MET A 1 -20.04 9.89 -14.53
C MET A 1 -19.40 8.64 -15.08
N LEU A 2 -18.43 8.09 -14.36
CA LEU A 2 -17.76 6.86 -14.79
C LEU A 2 -18.67 5.64 -14.55
N THR A 3 -18.70 4.73 -15.52
CA THR A 3 -19.30 3.41 -15.31
C THR A 3 -18.34 2.56 -14.46
N ILE A 4 -18.84 1.47 -13.92
CA ILE A 4 -18.00 0.52 -13.16
C ILE A 4 -16.89 -0.02 -14.06
N GLU A 5 -17.20 -0.32 -15.32
CA GLU A 5 -16.22 -0.81 -16.28
C GLU A 5 -15.11 0.21 -16.54
N GLU A 6 -15.48 1.47 -16.73
CA GLU A 6 -14.52 2.55 -16.92
C GLU A 6 -13.64 2.75 -15.70
N PHE A 7 -14.24 2.69 -14.52
CA PHE A 7 -13.52 2.80 -13.25
C PHE A 7 -12.49 1.68 -13.09
N LEU A 8 -12.88 0.44 -13.33
CA LEU A 8 -11.99 -0.70 -13.21
C LEU A 8 -10.84 -0.63 -14.24
N ARG A 9 -11.16 -0.20 -15.45
CA ARG A 9 -10.15 -0.05 -16.51
C ARG A 9 -9.13 1.04 -16.12
N LEU A 10 -9.62 2.17 -15.62
CA LEU A 10 -8.75 3.25 -15.16
C LEU A 10 -7.88 2.81 -13.99
N SER A 11 -8.46 2.11 -13.02
CA SER A 11 -7.73 1.58 -11.87
C SER A 11 -6.60 0.63 -12.30
N ASN A 12 -6.87 -0.25 -13.26
CA ASN A 12 -5.86 -1.17 -13.77
C ASN A 12 -4.72 -0.44 -14.47
N ARG A 13 -5.03 0.59 -15.27
CA ARG A 13 -4.02 1.41 -15.93
C ARG A 13 -3.12 2.14 -14.92
N LEU A 14 -3.74 2.71 -13.89
CA LEU A 14 -2.98 3.38 -12.83
C LEU A 14 -2.07 2.41 -12.10
N ARG A 15 -2.56 1.22 -11.80
CA ARG A 15 -1.76 0.19 -11.13
C ARG A 15 -0.59 -0.24 -12.00
N GLU A 16 -0.80 -0.43 -13.29
CA GLU A 16 0.27 -0.81 -14.21
C GLU A 16 1.33 0.27 -14.32
N TYR A 17 0.89 1.52 -14.46
CA TYR A 17 1.79 2.66 -14.59
C TYR A 17 2.67 2.84 -13.35
N TYR A 18 2.04 2.94 -12.18
CA TYR A 18 2.77 3.12 -10.93
C TYR A 18 3.54 1.88 -10.53
N GLY A 19 2.98 0.70 -10.81
CA GLY A 19 3.65 -0.55 -10.53
C GLY A 19 4.95 -0.70 -11.28
N LYS A 20 4.98 -0.29 -12.54
CA LYS A 20 6.20 -0.30 -13.35
C LYS A 20 7.26 0.62 -12.75
N GLN A 21 6.87 1.84 -12.36
CA GLN A 21 7.78 2.78 -11.73
C GLN A 21 8.36 2.25 -10.42
N ILE A 22 7.53 1.62 -9.60
CA ILE A 22 7.96 1.02 -8.34
C ILE A 22 8.94 -0.12 -8.61
N LYS A 23 8.63 -1.00 -9.54
CA LYS A 23 9.50 -2.14 -9.90
C LYS A 23 10.83 -1.68 -10.47
N ASP A 24 10.82 -0.64 -11.29
CA ASP A 24 12.05 -0.10 -11.88
C ASP A 24 12.93 0.57 -10.82
N ARG A 25 12.31 1.32 -9.91
CA ARG A 25 13.02 2.00 -8.83
C ARG A 25 13.61 1.04 -7.81
N PHE A 26 12.89 -0.05 -7.51
CA PHE A 26 13.30 -1.05 -6.52
C PHE A 26 13.46 -2.41 -7.18
N SER A 27 14.32 -2.47 -8.19
CA SER A 27 14.49 -3.67 -9.03
C SER A 27 15.01 -4.89 -8.27
N GLU A 28 15.63 -4.68 -7.10
CA GLU A 28 16.11 -5.77 -6.24
C GLU A 28 14.99 -6.52 -5.52
N TYR A 29 13.77 -5.98 -5.52
CA TYR A 29 12.64 -6.59 -4.83
C TYR A 29 11.60 -7.10 -5.81
N THR A 30 10.87 -8.14 -5.38
CA THR A 30 9.68 -8.62 -6.05
C THR A 30 8.45 -8.15 -5.27
N PHE A 31 7.47 -7.57 -5.95
CA PHE A 31 6.28 -7.04 -5.31
C PHE A 31 5.04 -7.81 -5.74
N SER A 32 4.16 -8.10 -4.76
CA SER A 32 2.82 -8.59 -5.07
C SER A 32 1.93 -7.42 -5.51
N PRO A 33 0.80 -7.69 -6.20
CA PRO A 33 -0.13 -6.62 -6.56
C PRO A 33 -0.64 -5.81 -5.36
N ASN A 34 -0.85 -6.45 -4.21
CA ASN A 34 -1.30 -5.76 -3.01
C ASN A 34 -0.23 -4.85 -2.43
N GLU A 35 1.02 -5.27 -2.45
CA GLU A 35 2.14 -4.42 -2.02
C GLU A 35 2.22 -3.16 -2.87
N ILE A 36 2.09 -3.29 -4.18
CA ILE A 36 2.09 -2.16 -5.11
C ILE A 36 0.93 -1.22 -4.80
N SER A 37 -0.27 -1.77 -4.61
CA SER A 37 -1.46 -0.97 -4.28
C SER A 37 -1.28 -0.20 -2.97
N ILE A 38 -0.70 -0.83 -1.95
CA ILE A 38 -0.43 -0.18 -0.67
C ILE A 38 0.55 0.98 -0.84
N LEU A 39 1.64 0.77 -1.58
CA LEU A 39 2.62 1.83 -1.81
C LEU A 39 2.00 3.00 -2.56
N ILE A 40 1.18 2.74 -3.58
CA ILE A 40 0.48 3.79 -4.33
C ILE A 40 -0.42 4.60 -3.39
N LEU A 41 -1.20 3.93 -2.54
CA LEU A 41 -2.10 4.60 -1.62
C LEU A 41 -1.35 5.46 -0.60
N LEU A 42 -0.27 4.93 -0.03
CA LEU A 42 0.52 5.67 0.95
C LEU A 42 1.23 6.87 0.34
N GLN A 43 1.66 6.78 -0.92
CA GLN A 43 2.30 7.90 -1.61
C GLN A 43 1.33 9.02 -1.95
N ASN A 44 0.06 8.69 -2.20
CA ASN A 44 -0.91 9.64 -2.74
C ASN A 44 -1.97 10.08 -1.73
N ASN A 45 -2.04 9.45 -0.56
CA ASN A 45 -3.06 9.75 0.45
C ASN A 45 -2.46 9.85 1.84
N THR A 46 -2.42 11.06 2.36
CA THR A 46 -1.94 11.29 3.72
C THR A 46 -2.96 10.88 4.79
N SER A 47 -4.21 10.65 4.41
CA SER A 47 -5.27 10.25 5.33
C SER A 47 -5.37 8.73 5.52
N ILE A 48 -4.68 7.94 4.69
CA ILE A 48 -4.69 6.48 4.78
C ILE A 48 -3.37 6.07 5.42
N THR A 49 -3.40 5.83 6.72
CA THR A 49 -2.19 5.58 7.50
C THR A 49 -2.27 4.35 8.40
N THR A 50 -3.39 3.63 8.42
CA THR A 50 -3.55 2.44 9.26
C THR A 50 -3.86 1.20 8.43
N SER A 51 -3.55 0.02 8.99
CA SER A 51 -3.88 -1.26 8.34
C SER A 51 -5.39 -1.42 8.14
N THR A 52 -6.19 -0.94 9.09
CA THR A 52 -7.65 -1.00 8.98
C THR A 52 -8.14 -0.18 7.78
N GLN A 53 -7.60 1.02 7.59
CA GLN A 53 -7.94 1.86 6.46
C GLN A 53 -7.54 1.21 5.13
N LEU A 54 -6.35 0.61 5.07
CA LEU A 54 -5.90 -0.11 3.88
C LEU A 54 -6.84 -1.27 3.55
N ARG A 55 -7.26 -2.03 4.56
CA ARG A 55 -8.17 -3.14 4.36
C ARG A 55 -9.50 -2.68 3.76
N VAL A 56 -10.05 -1.59 4.29
CA VAL A 56 -11.33 -1.04 3.81
C VAL A 56 -11.21 -0.55 2.37
N VAL A 57 -10.17 0.22 2.08
CA VAL A 57 -9.99 0.81 0.74
C VAL A 57 -9.69 -0.28 -0.30
N LEU A 58 -8.86 -1.25 0.03
CA LEU A 58 -8.50 -2.32 -0.91
C LEU A 58 -9.57 -3.42 -1.01
N GLY A 59 -10.45 -3.52 -0.02
CA GLY A 59 -11.49 -4.55 -0.01
C GLY A 59 -10.94 -5.96 0.15
N VAL A 60 -9.83 -6.13 0.89
CA VAL A 60 -9.16 -7.41 1.08
C VAL A 60 -9.19 -7.83 2.54
N SER A 61 -8.81 -9.08 2.81
CA SER A 61 -8.83 -9.63 4.17
C SER A 61 -7.74 -9.00 5.05
N LYS A 62 -7.97 -9.04 6.35
CA LYS A 62 -6.99 -8.61 7.34
C LYS A 62 -5.66 -9.36 7.20
N ALA A 63 -5.73 -10.67 6.98
CA ALA A 63 -4.55 -11.51 6.82
C ALA A 63 -3.70 -11.08 5.62
N LEU A 64 -4.36 -10.75 4.50
CA LEU A 64 -3.66 -10.34 3.29
C LEU A 64 -2.98 -8.98 3.47
N VAL A 65 -3.66 -8.01 4.09
CA VAL A 65 -3.06 -6.70 4.40
C VAL A 65 -1.87 -6.89 5.34
N SER A 66 -2.04 -7.69 6.39
CA SER A 66 -0.99 -7.92 7.36
C SER A 66 0.27 -8.52 6.73
N ARG A 67 0.10 -9.52 5.86
CA ARG A 67 1.25 -10.12 5.15
C ARG A 67 1.93 -9.13 4.21
N SER A 68 1.15 -8.34 3.49
CA SER A 68 1.69 -7.35 2.56
C SER A 68 2.44 -6.24 3.29
N VAL A 69 1.89 -5.76 4.40
CA VAL A 69 2.53 -4.73 5.23
C VAL A 69 3.83 -5.27 5.83
N THR A 70 3.81 -6.49 6.37
CA THR A 70 5.01 -7.12 6.92
C THR A 70 6.10 -7.25 5.86
N SER A 71 5.74 -7.69 4.65
CA SER A 71 6.67 -7.82 3.54
C SER A 71 7.30 -6.48 3.16
N LEU A 72 6.51 -5.41 3.07
CA LEU A 72 7.01 -4.07 2.77
C LEU A 72 7.91 -3.53 3.88
N GLU A 73 7.58 -3.83 5.13
CA GLU A 73 8.41 -3.45 6.27
C GLU A 73 9.78 -4.14 6.21
N GLN A 74 9.79 -5.43 5.89
CA GLN A 74 11.03 -6.18 5.72
C GLN A 74 11.90 -5.65 4.59
N LYS A 75 11.29 -5.11 3.55
CA LYS A 75 12.00 -4.47 2.44
C LYS A 75 12.52 -3.08 2.78
N GLY A 76 12.18 -2.57 3.97
CA GLY A 76 12.61 -1.24 4.40
C GLY A 76 11.87 -0.09 3.72
N LEU A 77 10.71 -0.35 3.13
CA LEU A 77 9.94 0.66 2.42
C LEU A 77 8.88 1.33 3.28
N ILE A 78 8.46 0.69 4.35
CA ILE A 78 7.53 1.26 5.33
C ILE A 78 8.00 0.98 6.74
N THR A 79 7.54 1.80 7.66
CA THR A 79 7.70 1.57 9.10
C THR A 79 6.33 1.57 9.75
N MET A 80 6.21 0.84 10.86
CA MET A 80 4.99 0.80 11.65
C MET A 80 5.26 1.39 13.01
N LYS A 81 4.43 2.37 13.40
CA LYS A 81 4.49 2.99 14.71
C LYS A 81 3.23 2.65 15.49
N LYS A 82 3.40 2.06 16.65
CA LYS A 82 2.29 1.78 17.57
C LYS A 82 2.05 2.97 18.48
N VAL A 83 0.78 3.33 18.65
CA VAL A 83 0.42 4.35 19.63
C VAL A 83 0.51 3.71 21.01
N SER A 84 1.27 4.34 21.92
CA SER A 84 1.58 3.78 23.24
C SER A 84 0.36 3.46 24.10
N GLU A 85 -0.75 4.17 23.92
CA GLU A 85 -1.97 3.99 24.70
C GLU A 85 -2.94 2.98 24.10
N ASN A 86 -2.82 2.68 22.80
CA ASN A 86 -3.71 1.73 22.15
C ASN A 86 -2.92 0.82 21.22
N ARG A 87 -2.60 -0.37 21.73
CA ARG A 87 -1.82 -1.37 21.01
C ARG A 87 -2.50 -1.91 19.75
N ARG A 88 -3.81 -1.63 19.56
CA ARG A 88 -4.57 -2.12 18.42
C ARG A 88 -4.40 -1.27 17.17
N ILE A 89 -3.90 -0.04 17.35
CA ILE A 89 -3.74 0.88 16.23
C ILE A 89 -2.25 1.03 15.94
N SER A 90 -1.89 0.70 14.70
CA SER A 90 -0.53 0.91 14.20
C SER A 90 -0.60 1.84 13.01
N TYR A 91 0.22 2.88 13.04
CA TYR A 91 0.36 3.80 11.92
C TYR A 91 1.45 3.33 10.98
N ILE A 92 1.18 3.44 9.69
CA ILE A 92 2.10 3.01 8.64
C ILE A 92 2.65 4.26 7.96
N GLU A 93 3.96 4.37 7.85
CA GLU A 93 4.62 5.48 7.19
C GLU A 93 5.60 4.97 6.14
N LEU A 94 5.70 5.67 5.03
CA LEU A 94 6.74 5.40 4.05
C LEU A 94 8.11 5.80 4.61
N THR A 95 9.13 5.01 4.32
CA THR A 95 10.52 5.39 4.65
C THR A 95 11.03 6.41 3.63
N GLU A 96 12.16 7.05 3.94
CA GLU A 96 12.78 7.97 3.00
C GLU A 96 13.13 7.30 1.67
N GLU A 97 13.51 6.03 1.70
CA GLU A 97 13.81 5.26 0.50
C GLU A 97 12.60 5.08 -0.42
N ALA A 98 11.40 5.07 0.16
CA ALA A 98 10.15 4.84 -0.57
C ALA A 98 9.48 6.13 -1.07
N ILE A 99 9.95 7.27 -0.62
CA ILE A 99 9.37 8.57 -1.03
C ILE A 99 9.87 9.03 -2.39
#